data_433ab90ab6f042856bd94a1a0d253acc
#
_entry.id   433ab90ab6f042856bd94a1a0d253acc
#
_cell.length_a   1.000
_cell.length_b   1.000
_cell.length_c   1.000
_cell.angle_alpha   90.00
_cell.angle_beta   90.00
_cell.angle_gamma   90.00
#
_symmetry.space_group_name_H-M   'P 1'
#
loop_
_entity.id
_entity.type
_entity.pdbx_description
1 polymer ?
#
loop_
_entity_poly.entity_id
_entity_poly.type
_entity_poly.pdbx_seq_one_letter_code
_entity_poly.pdbx_strand_id
1 'polypeptide(L)'
;MERDVMDYDVVIVGAGPSGLSSAIKLAQLAKENNKELSICLIEKGSEIGAHILSGNVFEPTALNELIPDWKDKGAPLNNPAKKDVVKFMISQNSSFKIPFPSFLIPTFNNHGNYIISLGNFCRWLG
;
A
#
# COMPACT_ATOMS: atom_id res chain seq x y z
N MET A 1 35.14 19.21 -7.24
CA MET A 1 33.75 19.11 -7.71
C MET A 1 32.90 19.64 -6.58
N GLU A 2 32.36 20.85 -6.71
CA GLU A 2 31.41 21.38 -5.75
C GLU A 2 30.14 20.50 -5.82
N ARG A 3 29.60 20.15 -4.67
CA ARG A 3 28.35 19.40 -4.57
C ARG A 3 27.25 20.40 -4.21
N ASP A 4 26.18 20.36 -4.96
CA ASP A 4 24.98 21.11 -4.58
C ASP A 4 24.41 20.54 -3.28
N VAL A 5 24.13 21.41 -2.33
CA VAL A 5 23.53 21.06 -1.04
C VAL A 5 22.12 21.63 -1.01
N MET A 6 21.17 20.80 -0.65
CA MET A 6 19.78 21.20 -0.44
C MET A 6 19.37 20.81 0.98
N ASP A 7 18.85 21.77 1.72
CA ASP A 7 18.43 21.58 3.10
C ASP A 7 16.93 21.27 3.16
N TYR A 8 16.59 20.23 3.92
CA TYR A 8 15.20 19.81 4.20
C TYR A 8 15.03 19.53 5.68
N ASP A 9 13.85 19.81 6.22
CA ASP A 9 13.52 19.48 7.61
C ASP A 9 13.42 17.95 7.81
N VAL A 10 12.92 17.23 6.80
CA VAL A 10 12.79 15.77 6.84
C VAL A 10 13.19 15.17 5.50
N VAL A 11 14.05 14.16 5.53
CA VAL A 11 14.40 13.34 4.37
C VAL A 11 13.93 11.92 4.60
N ILE A 12 13.07 11.41 3.71
CA ILE A 12 12.56 10.03 3.73
C ILE A 12 13.22 9.27 2.58
N VAL A 13 13.84 8.14 2.90
CA VAL A 13 14.51 7.30 1.90
C VAL A 13 13.65 6.08 1.58
N GLY A 14 13.18 6.01 0.34
CA GLY A 14 12.32 4.96 -0.19
C GLY A 14 10.86 5.40 -0.32
N ALA A 15 10.34 5.41 -1.56
CA ALA A 15 8.95 5.71 -1.90
C ALA A 15 8.07 4.44 -1.97
N GLY A 16 8.29 3.51 -1.05
CA GLY A 16 7.37 2.40 -0.80
C GLY A 16 6.17 2.84 0.05
N PRO A 17 5.24 1.91 0.37
CA PRO A 17 4.05 2.24 1.16
C PRO A 17 4.36 2.97 2.48
N SER A 18 5.42 2.54 3.18
CA SER A 18 5.84 3.12 4.46
C SER A 18 6.35 4.56 4.30
N GLY A 19 7.26 4.80 3.35
CA GLY A 19 7.82 6.15 3.13
C GLY A 19 6.75 7.13 2.65
N LEU A 20 5.90 6.71 1.71
CA LEU A 20 4.80 7.53 1.21
C LEU A 20 3.78 7.84 2.31
N SER A 21 3.37 6.84 3.10
CA SER A 21 2.45 7.07 4.22
C SER A 21 3.03 8.02 5.27
N SER A 22 4.33 7.91 5.54
CA SER A 22 5.03 8.82 6.46
C SER A 22 5.05 10.25 5.93
N ALA A 23 5.37 10.44 4.65
CA ALA A 23 5.39 11.75 4.01
C ALA A 23 4.01 12.42 4.04
N ILE A 24 2.96 11.66 3.64
CA ILE A 24 1.57 12.14 3.64
C ILE A 24 1.15 12.54 5.05
N LYS A 25 1.40 11.67 6.05
CA LYS A 25 0.98 11.95 7.43
C LYS A 25 1.72 13.15 8.01
N LEU A 26 3.02 13.29 7.73
CA LEU A 26 3.78 14.47 8.15
C LEU A 26 3.24 15.76 7.52
N ALA A 27 2.93 15.74 6.23
CA ALA A 27 2.34 16.90 5.55
C ALA A 27 0.96 17.26 6.11
N GLN A 28 0.12 16.26 6.41
CA GLN A 28 -1.17 16.47 7.07
C GLN A 28 -1.01 17.13 8.45
N LEU A 29 -0.11 16.58 9.29
CA LEU A 29 0.14 17.10 10.63
C LEU A 29 0.77 18.51 10.62
N ALA A 30 1.65 18.78 9.68
CA ALA A 30 2.21 20.10 9.49
C ALA A 30 1.11 21.13 9.17
N LYS A 31 0.22 20.78 8.23
CA LYS A 31 -0.93 21.61 7.85
C LYS A 31 -1.89 21.83 9.02
N GLU A 32 -2.25 20.76 9.76
CA GLU A 32 -3.12 20.84 10.94
C GLU A 32 -2.57 21.76 12.03
N ASN A 33 -1.25 21.79 12.18
CA ASN A 33 -0.57 22.61 13.18
C ASN A 33 -0.07 23.97 12.65
N ASN A 34 -0.45 24.36 11.43
CA ASN A 34 0.01 25.58 10.76
C ASN A 34 1.55 25.71 10.76
N LYS A 35 2.25 24.60 10.55
CA LYS A 35 3.72 24.56 10.43
C LYS A 35 4.12 24.38 8.98
N GLU A 36 5.09 25.14 8.53
CA GLU A 36 5.79 24.86 7.28
C GLU A 36 6.82 23.76 7.55
N LEU A 37 6.79 22.72 6.73
CA LEU A 37 7.70 21.59 6.82
C LEU A 37 8.13 21.19 5.41
N SER A 38 9.43 21.30 5.14
CA SER A 38 10.04 20.84 3.89
C SER A 38 10.34 19.34 3.98
N ILE A 39 9.64 18.53 3.17
CA ILE A 39 9.80 17.08 3.17
C ILE A 39 10.38 16.66 1.83
N CYS A 40 11.53 15.98 1.85
CA CYS A 40 12.11 15.35 0.68
C CYS A 40 11.93 13.82 0.76
N LEU A 41 11.36 13.21 -0.27
CA LEU A 41 11.27 11.78 -0.41
C LEU A 41 12.16 11.33 -1.57
N ILE A 42 13.11 10.42 -1.28
CA ILE A 42 14.08 9.92 -2.24
C ILE A 42 13.75 8.47 -2.60
N GLU A 43 13.64 8.18 -3.90
CA GLU A 43 13.41 6.83 -4.42
C GLU A 43 14.62 6.38 -5.26
N LYS A 44 15.03 5.12 -5.06
CA LYS A 44 16.12 4.50 -5.81
C LYS A 44 15.71 4.11 -7.23
N GLY A 45 14.44 3.74 -7.41
CA GLY A 45 13.88 3.36 -8.70
C GLY A 45 13.76 4.54 -9.65
N SER A 46 13.60 4.26 -10.93
CA SER A 46 13.35 5.28 -11.96
C SER A 46 12.02 6.02 -11.76
N GLU A 47 11.09 5.41 -11.06
CA GLU A 47 9.79 5.95 -10.68
C GLU A 47 9.26 5.24 -9.43
N ILE A 48 8.31 5.85 -8.75
CA ILE A 48 7.64 5.25 -7.60
C ILE A 48 6.95 3.94 -8.03
N GLY A 49 7.16 2.88 -7.27
CA GLY A 49 6.55 1.58 -7.53
C GLY A 49 7.29 0.68 -8.54
N ALA A 50 8.38 1.15 -9.17
CA ALA A 50 9.10 0.38 -10.19
C ALA A 50 9.64 -0.97 -9.69
N HIS A 51 10.03 -1.06 -8.43
CA HIS A 51 10.59 -2.27 -7.82
C HIS A 51 9.61 -3.03 -6.93
N ILE A 52 8.33 -2.67 -6.95
CA ILE A 52 7.30 -3.27 -6.10
C ILE A 52 6.57 -4.38 -6.86
N LEU A 53 6.49 -5.56 -6.24
CA LEU A 53 5.76 -6.69 -6.80
C LEU A 53 4.25 -6.43 -6.79
N SER A 54 3.55 -7.04 -7.75
CA SER A 54 2.10 -6.97 -7.90
C SER A 54 1.41 -8.21 -7.31
N GLY A 55 0.07 -8.18 -7.21
CA GLY A 55 -0.75 -9.31 -6.79
C GLY A 55 -0.92 -9.43 -5.28
N ASN A 56 -0.94 -8.34 -4.58
CA ASN A 56 -1.17 -8.29 -3.14
C ASN A 56 -2.66 -8.32 -2.80
N VAL A 57 -2.98 -8.97 -1.69
CA VAL A 57 -4.24 -8.73 -0.98
C VAL A 57 -4.01 -7.57 -0.03
N PHE A 58 -4.81 -6.54 -0.18
CA PHE A 58 -4.68 -5.27 0.52
C PHE A 58 -5.87 -5.05 1.45
N GLU A 59 -5.59 -4.86 2.72
CA GLU A 59 -6.57 -4.46 3.73
C GLU A 59 -6.64 -2.93 3.80
N PRO A 60 -7.81 -2.32 3.57
CA PRO A 60 -7.91 -0.86 3.43
C PRO A 60 -7.94 -0.09 4.75
N THR A 61 -7.84 -0.74 5.92
CA THR A 61 -7.97 -0.08 7.23
C THR A 61 -7.01 1.09 7.39
N ALA A 62 -5.71 0.87 7.15
CA ALA A 62 -4.71 1.93 7.25
C ALA A 62 -4.93 3.05 6.21
N LEU A 63 -5.42 2.71 5.03
CA LEU A 63 -5.75 3.69 4.00
C LEU A 63 -6.97 4.54 4.41
N ASN A 64 -7.99 3.92 5.01
CA ASN A 64 -9.15 4.64 5.53
C ASN A 64 -8.77 5.67 6.62
N GLU A 65 -7.75 5.35 7.42
CA GLU A 65 -7.23 6.27 8.43
C GLU A 65 -6.38 7.40 7.84
N LEU A 66 -5.55 7.08 6.85
CA LEU A 66 -4.63 8.04 6.24
C LEU A 66 -5.32 8.98 5.25
N ILE A 67 -6.19 8.44 4.39
CA ILE A 67 -6.91 9.15 3.33
C ILE A 67 -8.36 8.66 3.30
N PRO A 68 -9.25 9.16 4.19
CA PRO A 68 -10.63 8.68 4.30
C PRO A 68 -11.44 8.76 3.00
N ASP A 69 -11.12 9.73 2.15
CA ASP A 69 -11.76 9.99 0.86
C ASP A 69 -11.03 9.36 -0.34
N TRP A 70 -10.26 8.29 -0.11
CA TRP A 70 -9.46 7.62 -1.14
C TRP A 70 -10.28 7.12 -2.35
N LYS A 71 -11.56 6.78 -2.13
CA LYS A 71 -12.46 6.34 -3.21
C LYS A 71 -12.73 7.48 -4.19
N ASP A 72 -13.04 8.66 -3.66
CA ASP A 72 -13.33 9.85 -4.45
C ASP A 72 -12.07 10.38 -5.15
N LYS A 73 -10.90 10.10 -4.57
CA LYS A 73 -9.58 10.41 -5.13
C LYS A 73 -9.08 9.39 -6.14
N GLY A 74 -9.88 8.38 -6.48
CA GLY A 74 -9.56 7.42 -7.52
C GLY A 74 -8.43 6.45 -7.19
N ALA A 75 -8.29 6.04 -5.92
CA ALA A 75 -7.35 5.01 -5.54
C ALA A 75 -7.56 3.72 -6.34
N PRO A 76 -6.50 3.03 -6.80
CA PRO A 76 -6.60 1.88 -7.70
C PRO A 76 -7.01 0.58 -7.00
N LEU A 77 -8.05 0.65 -6.16
CA LEU A 77 -8.64 -0.48 -5.43
C LEU A 77 -9.91 -0.97 -6.12
N ASN A 78 -9.78 -1.44 -7.35
CA ASN A 78 -10.92 -1.76 -8.23
C ASN A 78 -11.37 -3.22 -8.16
N ASN A 79 -10.60 -4.10 -7.49
CA ASN A 79 -10.87 -5.54 -7.49
C ASN A 79 -11.06 -6.07 -6.06
N PRO A 80 -12.29 -6.01 -5.51
CA PRO A 80 -12.57 -6.53 -4.17
C PRO A 80 -12.43 -8.04 -4.12
N ALA A 81 -11.85 -8.57 -3.05
CA ALA A 81 -11.80 -10.00 -2.77
C ALA A 81 -13.19 -10.51 -2.39
N LYS A 82 -13.80 -11.30 -3.28
CA LYS A 82 -15.19 -11.79 -3.11
C LYS A 82 -15.26 -13.18 -2.54
N LYS A 83 -14.17 -13.97 -2.65
CA LYS A 83 -14.17 -15.39 -2.28
C LYS A 83 -12.78 -15.90 -2.01
N ASP A 84 -12.62 -16.60 -0.92
CA ASP A 84 -11.43 -17.36 -0.59
C ASP A 84 -11.60 -18.83 -0.92
N VAL A 85 -10.57 -19.44 -1.49
CA VAL A 85 -10.52 -20.88 -1.78
C VAL A 85 -9.20 -21.42 -1.28
N VAL A 86 -9.28 -22.32 -0.31
CA VAL A 86 -8.11 -23.04 0.20
C VAL A 86 -8.09 -24.44 -0.40
N LYS A 87 -6.96 -24.80 -1.03
CA LYS A 87 -6.74 -26.12 -1.62
C LYS A 87 -5.52 -26.76 -0.98
N PHE A 88 -5.65 -28.04 -0.64
CA PHE A 88 -4.52 -28.87 -0.25
C PHE A 88 -4.02 -29.67 -1.46
N MET A 89 -2.73 -29.52 -1.78
CA MET A 89 -2.11 -30.24 -2.89
C MET A 89 -1.65 -31.61 -2.42
N ILE A 90 -2.13 -32.66 -3.07
CA ILE A 90 -1.76 -34.06 -2.77
C ILE A 90 -0.60 -34.48 -3.69
N SER A 91 -0.62 -34.02 -4.93
CA SER A 91 0.41 -34.30 -5.93
C SER A 91 0.50 -33.15 -6.93
N GLN A 92 1.40 -33.27 -7.92
CA GLN A 92 1.56 -32.26 -8.98
C GLN A 92 0.26 -31.97 -9.76
N ASN A 93 -0.64 -32.96 -9.85
CA ASN A 93 -1.87 -32.87 -10.65
C ASN A 93 -3.15 -33.09 -9.84
N SER A 94 -3.04 -33.20 -8.51
CA SER A 94 -4.20 -33.51 -7.66
C SER A 94 -4.26 -32.60 -6.45
N SER A 95 -5.42 -32.01 -6.23
CA SER A 95 -5.71 -31.20 -5.05
C SER A 95 -7.14 -31.42 -4.58
N PHE A 96 -7.40 -31.25 -3.30
CA PHE A 96 -8.76 -31.18 -2.79
C PHE A 96 -9.01 -29.82 -2.13
N LYS A 97 -10.24 -29.34 -2.27
CA LYS A 97 -10.68 -28.11 -1.63
C LYS A 97 -11.00 -28.39 -0.17
N ILE A 98 -10.40 -27.62 0.73
CA ILE A 98 -10.71 -27.70 2.15
C ILE A 98 -12.05 -26.97 2.37
N PRO A 99 -13.09 -27.67 2.89
CA PRO A 99 -14.41 -27.07 3.10
C PRO A 99 -14.45 -26.26 4.40
N PHE A 100 -13.47 -25.34 4.59
CA PHE A 100 -13.52 -24.44 5.73
C PHE A 100 -14.34 -23.20 5.40
N PRO A 101 -15.35 -22.89 6.22
CA PRO A 101 -15.95 -21.58 6.16
C PRO A 101 -14.90 -20.56 6.61
N SER A 102 -14.54 -19.62 5.72
CA SER A 102 -13.52 -18.59 5.96
C SER A 102 -13.77 -17.75 7.22
N PHE A 103 -15.04 -17.66 7.66
CA PHE A 103 -15.42 -16.95 8.88
C PHE A 103 -14.92 -17.61 10.20
N LEU A 104 -14.57 -18.89 10.18
CA LEU A 104 -14.03 -19.61 11.36
C LEU A 104 -12.52 -19.42 11.53
N ILE A 105 -11.84 -19.00 10.47
CA ILE A 105 -10.40 -18.74 10.50
C ILE A 105 -10.16 -17.31 9.97
N PRO A 106 -10.07 -16.32 10.87
CA PRO A 106 -9.92 -14.91 10.46
C PRO A 106 -8.77 -14.66 9.48
N THR A 107 -7.68 -15.41 9.62
CA THR A 107 -6.49 -15.30 8.75
C THR A 107 -6.78 -15.62 7.26
N PHE A 108 -7.82 -16.39 6.97
CA PHE A 108 -8.23 -16.73 5.60
C PHE A 108 -9.47 -15.97 5.14
N ASN A 109 -9.93 -15.00 5.93
CA ASN A 109 -11.06 -14.17 5.56
C ASN A 109 -10.57 -12.86 4.93
N ASN A 110 -10.62 -12.79 3.61
CA ASN A 110 -10.28 -11.59 2.85
C ASN A 110 -11.50 -10.77 2.43
N HIS A 111 -12.64 -11.03 3.03
CA HIS A 111 -13.85 -10.27 2.73
C HIS A 111 -13.68 -8.79 3.14
N GLY A 112 -13.85 -7.87 2.20
CA GLY A 112 -13.61 -6.44 2.40
C GLY A 112 -12.20 -5.97 1.99
N ASN A 113 -11.29 -6.91 1.70
CA ASN A 113 -9.97 -6.62 1.16
C ASN A 113 -10.01 -6.48 -0.38
N TYR A 114 -8.92 -5.99 -0.94
CA TYR A 114 -8.79 -5.77 -2.38
C TYR A 114 -7.54 -6.48 -2.94
N ILE A 115 -7.67 -7.01 -4.14
CA ILE A 115 -6.52 -7.53 -4.90
C ILE A 115 -5.99 -6.37 -5.74
N ILE A 116 -4.76 -5.94 -5.48
CA ILE A 116 -4.18 -4.76 -6.08
C ILE A 116 -2.79 -4.99 -6.68
N SER A 117 -2.38 -4.07 -7.54
CA SER A 117 -0.97 -3.83 -7.84
C SER A 117 -0.43 -2.81 -6.84
N LEU A 118 0.43 -3.27 -5.93
CA LEU A 118 1.00 -2.38 -4.92
C LEU A 118 1.89 -1.29 -5.55
N GLY A 119 2.54 -1.58 -6.67
CA GLY A 119 3.30 -0.58 -7.44
C GLY A 119 2.40 0.55 -7.95
N ASN A 120 1.24 0.22 -8.53
CA ASN A 120 0.28 1.23 -8.98
C ASN A 120 -0.33 2.02 -7.82
N PHE A 121 -0.57 1.34 -6.70
CA PHE A 121 -1.03 1.99 -5.48
C PHE A 121 -0.01 3.01 -4.95
N CYS A 122 1.28 2.65 -4.92
CA CYS A 122 2.34 3.58 -4.52
C CYS A 122 2.48 4.77 -5.47
N ARG A 123 2.34 4.56 -6.79
CA ARG A 123 2.32 5.69 -7.75
C ARG A 123 1.17 6.65 -7.49
N TRP A 124 0.01 6.12 -7.14
CA TRP A 124 -1.14 6.96 -6.82
C TRP A 124 -0.96 7.72 -5.50
N LEU A 125 -0.23 7.17 -4.52
CA LEU A 125 0.07 7.83 -3.26
C LEU A 125 1.08 8.99 -3.42
N GLY A 126 2.04 8.88 -4.37
CA GLY A 126 3.09 9.89 -4.63
C GLY A 126 2.71 10.89 -5.68
#